data_ecd11f542710a484150ab00dc7ae28b7
#
_entry.id   ecd11f542710a484150ab00dc7ae28b7
#
_cell.length_a   1.000
_cell.length_b   1.000
_cell.length_c   1.000
_cell.angle_alpha   90.00
_cell.angle_beta   90.00
_cell.angle_gamma   90.00
#
_symmetry.space_group_name_H-M   'P 1'
#
loop_
_entity.id
_entity.type
_entity.pdbx_description
1 polymer ?
#
loop_
_entity_poly.entity_id
_entity_poly.type
_entity_poly.pdbx_seq_one_letter_code
_entity_poly.pdbx_strand_id
1 'polypeptide(L)'
;MEQIEKIYDIWSRRNAYFETKLEDEVIRVISDYSIGASGMMEAKGKVIGAGYEAYIFAFFIGLYSNTRKELKGATKTFGQPINKWGNVDSKKDRKEYPKIREYIFMALVARSEINWIEVDKGTIKASKVADILMETMDEYANYGFHVLKDKLDNDPYTFSNNTSFLDIFLKLTESEQDESLAPNKGDVESLDDEPESLDEEREAPSPTKKRPRIGQKIEPRKKDE
;
A
#
# COMPACT_ATOMS: atom_id res chain seq x y z
N MET A 1 -8.10 26.94 -10.29
CA MET A 1 -7.50 27.00 -8.93
C MET A 1 -8.58 27.04 -7.85
N GLU A 2 -9.58 27.88 -7.93
CA GLU A 2 -10.65 28.01 -6.93
C GLU A 2 -11.39 26.68 -6.60
N GLN A 3 -11.65 25.82 -7.60
CA GLN A 3 -12.29 24.51 -7.37
C GLN A 3 -11.39 23.54 -6.58
N ILE A 4 -10.09 23.54 -6.85
CA ILE A 4 -9.14 22.68 -6.14
C ILE A 4 -8.98 23.14 -4.68
N GLU A 5 -8.90 24.44 -4.43
CA GLU A 5 -8.86 25.01 -3.08
C GLU A 5 -10.13 24.65 -2.30
N LYS A 6 -11.29 24.72 -2.93
CA LYS A 6 -12.55 24.29 -2.32
C LYS A 6 -12.59 22.80 -2.00
N ILE A 7 -12.07 21.94 -2.88
CA ILE A 7 -11.98 20.49 -2.64
C ILE A 7 -11.02 20.21 -1.48
N TYR A 8 -9.85 20.86 -1.45
CA TYR A 8 -8.90 20.76 -0.35
C TYR A 8 -9.53 21.14 0.99
N ASP A 9 -10.24 22.24 1.04
CA ASP A 9 -10.94 22.71 2.24
C ASP A 9 -11.96 21.68 2.76
N ILE A 10 -12.76 21.09 1.86
CA ILE A 10 -13.75 20.08 2.23
C ILE A 10 -13.05 18.80 2.71
N TRP A 11 -12.03 18.33 1.99
CA TRP A 11 -11.28 17.13 2.32
C TRP A 11 -10.56 17.29 3.67
N SER A 12 -9.86 18.38 3.88
CA SER A 12 -9.04 18.61 5.08
C SER A 12 -9.84 18.69 6.38
N ARG A 13 -11.15 19.01 6.31
CA ARG A 13 -12.05 19.05 7.47
C ARG A 13 -12.60 17.68 7.87
N ARG A 14 -12.28 16.63 7.11
CA ARG A 14 -12.74 15.27 7.39
C ARG A 14 -11.80 14.53 8.32
N ASN A 15 -12.33 13.48 8.93
CA ASN A 15 -11.55 12.54 9.72
C ASN A 15 -11.22 11.30 8.87
N ALA A 16 -10.01 10.81 8.96
CA ALA A 16 -9.60 9.55 8.35
C ALA A 16 -10.16 8.36 9.11
N TYR A 17 -10.42 7.27 8.39
CA TYR A 17 -10.94 6.02 8.94
C TYR A 17 -9.87 4.92 8.95
N PHE A 18 -10.03 3.97 9.86
CA PHE A 18 -9.23 2.77 9.93
C PHE A 18 -10.07 1.59 10.47
N GLU A 19 -9.68 0.36 10.19
CA GLU A 19 -10.33 -0.82 10.74
C GLU A 19 -10.10 -0.90 12.25
N THR A 20 -11.17 -1.06 13.02
CA THR A 20 -11.12 -0.99 14.50
C THR A 20 -10.10 -1.96 15.10
N LYS A 21 -9.93 -3.15 14.51
CA LYS A 21 -8.96 -4.15 14.97
C LYS A 21 -7.51 -3.66 14.95
N LEU A 22 -7.17 -2.78 13.97
CA LEU A 22 -5.81 -2.24 13.81
C LEU A 22 -5.44 -1.25 14.91
N GLU A 23 -6.41 -0.77 15.70
CA GLU A 23 -6.13 0.12 16.83
C GLU A 23 -5.19 -0.54 17.84
N ASP A 24 -5.54 -1.73 18.31
CA ASP A 24 -4.75 -2.44 19.32
C ASP A 24 -3.59 -3.25 18.72
N GLU A 25 -3.79 -3.78 17.49
CA GLU A 25 -2.79 -4.61 16.82
C GLU A 25 -1.60 -3.81 16.28
N VAL A 26 -1.80 -2.53 15.89
CA VAL A 26 -0.77 -1.71 15.24
C VAL A 26 -0.66 -0.32 15.86
N ILE A 27 -1.75 0.48 15.82
CA ILE A 27 -1.67 1.92 16.09
C ILE A 27 -1.20 2.19 17.51
N ARG A 28 -1.74 1.49 18.49
CA ARG A 28 -1.33 1.62 19.91
C ARG A 28 0.03 1.01 20.19
N VAL A 29 0.49 0.08 19.38
CA VAL A 29 1.81 -0.54 19.54
C VAL A 29 2.90 0.45 19.14
N ILE A 30 2.75 1.12 17.98
CA ILE A 30 3.79 1.98 17.40
C ILE A 30 3.65 3.47 17.76
N SER A 31 2.49 3.90 18.28
CA SER A 31 2.20 5.30 18.60
C SER A 31 1.53 5.49 19.95
N ASP A 32 1.49 6.74 20.43
CA ASP A 32 0.79 7.12 21.65
C ASP A 32 -0.69 7.40 21.46
N TYR A 33 -1.33 6.65 20.59
CA TYR A 33 -2.75 6.80 20.36
C TYR A 33 -3.56 6.59 21.67
N SER A 34 -4.48 7.50 21.96
CA SER A 34 -5.37 7.50 23.15
C SER A 34 -4.69 7.68 24.53
N ILE A 35 -3.39 7.71 24.61
CA ILE A 35 -2.72 8.05 25.86
C ILE A 35 -2.60 9.56 25.89
N GLY A 36 -3.47 10.23 26.66
CA GLY A 36 -3.44 11.68 26.79
C GLY A 36 -2.06 12.21 27.10
N ALA A 37 -1.87 13.54 26.99
CA ALA A 37 -0.60 14.27 27.08
C ALA A 37 0.22 14.08 28.40
N SER A 38 0.14 12.93 29.06
CA SER A 38 0.98 12.60 30.20
C SER A 38 2.34 12.13 29.71
N GLY A 39 3.42 12.77 30.14
CA GLY A 39 4.82 12.57 29.78
C GLY A 39 5.41 11.14 29.89
N MET A 40 4.60 10.11 29.64
CA MET A 40 5.02 8.72 29.63
C MET A 40 5.55 8.23 28.28
N MET A 41 5.59 9.10 27.27
CA MET A 41 6.04 8.73 25.91
C MET A 41 7.47 8.26 25.87
N GLU A 42 8.36 9.03 26.48
CA GLU A 42 9.80 8.72 26.53
C GLU A 42 10.07 7.42 27.28
N ALA A 43 9.26 7.10 28.29
CA ALA A 43 9.43 5.90 29.10
C ALA A 43 9.03 4.59 28.37
N LYS A 44 8.27 4.66 27.26
CA LYS A 44 7.79 3.48 26.53
C LYS A 44 8.53 3.18 25.23
N GLY A 45 9.52 4.00 24.85
CA GLY A 45 10.32 3.80 23.65
C GLY A 45 9.54 3.85 22.32
N LYS A 46 8.36 4.51 22.31
CA LYS A 46 7.56 4.62 21.08
C LYS A 46 8.13 5.70 20.16
N VAL A 47 8.33 5.34 18.92
CA VAL A 47 8.93 6.22 17.90
C VAL A 47 7.93 7.25 17.38
N ILE A 48 6.65 6.89 17.31
CA ILE A 48 5.59 7.75 16.76
C ILE A 48 4.79 8.37 17.89
N GLY A 49 4.58 9.66 17.78
CA GLY A 49 3.96 10.39 18.85
C GLY A 49 2.45 10.45 18.84
N ALA A 50 1.82 10.51 17.70
CA ALA A 50 0.36 10.59 17.61
C ALA A 50 -0.19 9.51 16.66
N GLY A 51 -1.42 9.05 16.92
CA GLY A 51 -2.04 8.02 16.09
C GLY A 51 -2.16 8.43 14.62
N TYR A 52 -2.44 9.71 14.33
CA TYR A 52 -2.50 10.19 12.95
C TYR A 52 -1.13 10.16 12.25
N GLU A 53 -0.02 10.22 12.98
CA GLU A 53 1.32 10.05 12.41
C GLU A 53 1.53 8.60 11.95
N ALA A 54 1.04 7.62 12.72
CA ALA A 54 1.01 6.22 12.29
C ALA A 54 0.17 6.04 11.02
N TYR A 55 -0.96 6.73 10.91
CA TYR A 55 -1.78 6.72 9.71
C TYR A 55 -1.04 7.33 8.51
N ILE A 56 -0.34 8.44 8.68
CA ILE A 56 0.47 9.06 7.63
C ILE A 56 1.54 8.07 7.13
N PHE A 57 2.24 7.38 8.02
CA PHE A 57 3.21 6.35 7.64
C PHE A 57 2.55 5.22 6.85
N ALA A 58 1.43 4.69 7.34
CA ALA A 58 0.70 3.64 6.66
C ALA A 58 0.22 4.10 5.28
N PHE A 59 -0.30 5.32 5.15
CA PHE A 59 -0.70 5.90 3.87
C PHE A 59 0.45 5.92 2.87
N PHE A 60 1.63 6.41 3.27
CA PHE A 60 2.78 6.46 2.36
C PHE A 60 3.31 5.06 2.01
N ILE A 61 3.26 4.08 2.92
CA ILE A 61 3.58 2.69 2.58
C ILE A 61 2.66 2.20 1.46
N GLY A 62 1.36 2.37 1.58
CA GLY A 62 0.40 1.98 0.54
C GLY A 62 0.62 2.73 -0.77
N LEU A 63 0.86 4.04 -0.69
CA LEU A 63 1.09 4.89 -1.85
C LEU A 63 2.35 4.47 -2.63
N TYR A 64 3.49 4.25 -1.94
CA TYR A 64 4.73 3.81 -2.56
C TYR A 64 4.65 2.36 -3.07
N SER A 65 3.90 1.49 -2.39
CA SER A 65 3.60 0.14 -2.89
C SER A 65 2.58 0.15 -4.03
N ASN A 66 2.05 1.30 -4.41
CA ASN A 66 0.97 1.45 -5.39
C ASN A 66 -0.19 0.46 -5.15
N THR A 67 -0.49 0.15 -3.90
CA THR A 67 -1.45 -0.89 -3.52
C THR A 67 -2.48 -0.34 -2.55
N ARG A 68 -3.75 -0.59 -2.86
CA ARG A 68 -4.91 -0.21 -2.05
C ARG A 68 -5.58 -1.45 -1.47
N LYS A 69 -6.15 -1.32 -0.28
CA LYS A 69 -6.90 -2.37 0.38
C LYS A 69 -8.17 -1.78 0.99
N GLU A 70 -9.31 -2.25 0.52
CA GLU A 70 -10.61 -1.85 1.05
C GLU A 70 -10.71 -2.13 2.55
N LEU A 71 -11.35 -1.20 3.30
CA LEU A 71 -11.60 -1.39 4.73
C LEU A 71 -12.69 -2.45 4.93
N LYS A 72 -12.43 -3.41 5.82
CA LYS A 72 -13.36 -4.50 6.09
C LYS A 72 -13.77 -4.54 7.56
N GLY A 73 -15.06 -4.70 7.80
CA GLY A 73 -15.63 -4.82 9.15
C GLY A 73 -15.88 -3.48 9.81
N ALA A 74 -15.77 -3.42 11.15
CA ALA A 74 -16.00 -2.21 11.90
C ALA A 74 -14.87 -1.19 11.69
N THR A 75 -15.23 0.06 11.43
CA THR A 75 -14.29 1.17 11.23
C THR A 75 -14.40 2.20 12.35
N LYS A 76 -13.33 2.92 12.59
CA LYS A 76 -13.21 3.98 13.58
C LYS A 76 -12.50 5.19 12.97
N THR A 77 -12.74 6.38 13.50
CA THR A 77 -12.05 7.60 13.06
C THR A 77 -11.01 8.05 14.07
N PHE A 78 -9.96 8.72 13.58
CA PHE A 78 -9.12 9.53 14.45
C PHE A 78 -9.92 10.73 14.96
N GLY A 79 -9.73 11.09 16.22
CA GLY A 79 -10.49 12.16 16.87
C GLY A 79 -10.20 13.59 16.36
N GLN A 80 -9.24 13.74 15.45
CA GLN A 80 -8.85 15.02 14.87
C GLN A 80 -8.99 15.00 13.35
N PRO A 81 -9.61 16.04 12.76
CA PRO A 81 -9.67 16.19 11.32
C PRO A 81 -8.29 16.47 10.72
N ILE A 82 -8.13 16.16 9.43
CA ILE A 82 -6.87 16.25 8.70
C ILE A 82 -6.24 17.65 8.80
N ASN A 83 -7.05 18.73 8.81
CA ASN A 83 -6.54 20.10 8.91
C ASN A 83 -5.84 20.44 10.25
N LYS A 84 -5.87 19.52 11.22
CA LYS A 84 -5.13 19.63 12.49
C LYS A 84 -3.85 18.83 12.51
N TRP A 85 -3.63 17.97 11.52
CA TRP A 85 -2.43 17.14 11.45
C TRP A 85 -1.17 17.99 11.18
N GLY A 86 -0.10 17.66 11.87
CA GLY A 86 1.17 18.39 11.75
C GLY A 86 1.19 19.76 12.43
N ASN A 87 0.10 20.15 13.11
CA ASN A 87 0.13 21.36 13.94
C ASN A 87 0.86 21.09 15.26
N VAL A 88 1.56 22.09 15.78
CA VAL A 88 2.23 22.00 17.08
C VAL A 88 1.20 21.82 18.20
N ASP A 89 1.40 20.80 19.00
CA ASP A 89 0.92 20.83 20.37
C ASP A 89 2.04 21.40 21.26
N SER A 90 1.86 22.63 21.72
CA SER A 90 2.84 23.35 22.55
C SER A 90 3.25 22.60 23.83
N LYS A 91 2.47 21.58 24.23
CA LYS A 91 2.76 20.73 25.39
C LYS A 91 3.72 19.58 25.10
N LYS A 92 4.03 19.31 23.82
CA LYS A 92 4.78 18.11 23.41
C LYS A 92 6.15 18.41 22.79
N ASP A 93 6.58 19.67 22.74
CA ASP A 93 7.86 20.12 22.16
C ASP A 93 8.15 19.56 20.75
N ARG A 94 7.08 19.45 19.92
CA ARG A 94 7.17 18.91 18.58
C ARG A 94 7.31 20.01 17.53
N LYS A 95 8.07 19.75 16.48
CA LYS A 95 8.16 20.64 15.33
C LYS A 95 6.87 20.58 14.51
N GLU A 96 6.46 21.74 13.98
CA GLU A 96 5.38 21.83 13.01
C GLU A 96 5.79 21.23 11.66
N TYR A 97 4.84 20.52 11.02
CA TYR A 97 4.99 20.03 9.64
C TYR A 97 3.67 20.14 8.86
N PRO A 98 3.04 21.32 8.80
CA PRO A 98 1.70 21.48 8.20
C PRO A 98 1.65 21.15 6.72
N LYS A 99 2.78 21.26 6.00
CA LYS A 99 2.89 20.94 4.56
C LYS A 99 2.60 19.48 4.22
N ILE A 100 2.67 18.57 5.20
CA ILE A 100 2.37 17.16 4.96
C ILE A 100 0.96 16.94 4.41
N ARG A 101 0.01 17.78 4.81
CA ARG A 101 -1.38 17.71 4.32
C ARG A 101 -1.49 18.05 2.84
N GLU A 102 -0.71 19.03 2.40
CA GLU A 102 -0.64 19.42 0.98
C GLU A 102 -0.01 18.31 0.16
N TYR A 103 1.06 17.66 0.66
CA TYR A 103 1.68 16.53 -0.02
C TYR A 103 0.73 15.33 -0.14
N ILE A 104 0.01 14.98 0.93
CA ILE A 104 -1.01 13.93 0.90
C ILE A 104 -2.08 14.26 -0.14
N PHE A 105 -2.62 15.48 -0.11
CA PHE A 105 -3.65 15.91 -1.06
C PHE A 105 -3.16 15.86 -2.51
N MET A 106 -1.98 16.39 -2.81
CA MET A 106 -1.40 16.35 -4.15
C MET A 106 -1.17 14.90 -4.63
N ALA A 107 -0.69 14.02 -3.76
CA ALA A 107 -0.52 12.61 -4.09
C ALA A 107 -1.85 11.93 -4.41
N LEU A 108 -2.90 12.21 -3.63
CA LEU A 108 -4.25 11.69 -3.88
C LEU A 108 -4.82 12.20 -5.21
N VAL A 109 -4.66 13.48 -5.50
CA VAL A 109 -5.07 14.09 -6.79
C VAL A 109 -4.37 13.40 -7.95
N ALA A 110 -3.06 13.17 -7.84
CA ALA A 110 -2.26 12.53 -8.88
C ALA A 110 -2.58 11.03 -9.08
N ARG A 111 -3.05 10.35 -8.03
CA ARG A 111 -3.36 8.90 -8.04
C ARG A 111 -4.85 8.60 -8.20
N SER A 112 -5.70 9.61 -8.23
CA SER A 112 -7.15 9.44 -8.40
C SER A 112 -7.52 9.36 -9.88
N GLU A 113 -8.49 8.51 -10.19
CA GLU A 113 -9.09 8.39 -11.53
C GLU A 113 -10.24 9.40 -11.74
N ILE A 114 -10.10 10.60 -11.16
CA ILE A 114 -11.13 11.63 -11.23
C ILE A 114 -11.05 12.34 -12.57
N ASN A 115 -12.20 12.46 -13.25
CA ASN A 115 -12.30 13.28 -14.45
C ASN A 115 -12.33 14.79 -14.08
N TRP A 116 -11.14 15.38 -14.03
CA TRP A 116 -10.95 16.78 -13.62
C TRP A 116 -11.62 17.79 -14.56
N ILE A 117 -11.85 17.41 -15.82
CA ILE A 117 -12.60 18.24 -16.77
C ILE A 117 -14.07 18.35 -16.35
N GLU A 118 -14.67 17.27 -15.89
CA GLU A 118 -16.05 17.28 -15.38
C GLU A 118 -16.18 18.01 -14.03
N VAL A 119 -15.13 17.95 -13.21
CA VAL A 119 -15.06 18.74 -11.97
C VAL A 119 -15.04 20.23 -12.29
N ASP A 120 -14.21 20.66 -13.26
CA ASP A 120 -14.10 22.06 -13.65
C ASP A 120 -15.41 22.57 -14.28
N LYS A 121 -16.10 21.74 -15.06
CA LYS A 121 -17.44 22.03 -15.60
C LYS A 121 -18.55 22.09 -14.55
N GLY A 122 -18.26 21.69 -13.30
CA GLY A 122 -19.25 21.63 -12.22
C GLY A 122 -20.19 20.41 -12.28
N THR A 123 -19.98 19.47 -13.20
CA THR A 123 -20.77 18.23 -13.31
C THR A 123 -20.54 17.34 -12.09
N ILE A 124 -19.30 17.27 -11.61
CA ILE A 124 -18.94 16.54 -10.39
C ILE A 124 -18.77 17.56 -9.24
N LYS A 125 -19.56 17.38 -8.18
CA LYS A 125 -19.50 18.30 -7.01
C LYS A 125 -18.19 18.12 -6.24
N ALA A 126 -17.62 19.22 -5.74
CA ALA A 126 -16.43 19.21 -4.90
C ALA A 126 -16.52 18.26 -3.68
N SER A 127 -17.71 18.12 -3.08
CA SER A 127 -17.92 17.17 -1.97
C SER A 127 -17.77 15.71 -2.40
N LYS A 128 -18.25 15.35 -3.62
CA LYS A 128 -18.09 13.99 -4.15
C LYS A 128 -16.63 13.68 -4.48
N VAL A 129 -15.88 14.67 -5.01
CA VAL A 129 -14.43 14.53 -5.21
C VAL A 129 -13.75 14.30 -3.87
N ALA A 130 -14.08 15.09 -2.84
CA ALA A 130 -13.49 14.89 -1.51
C ALA A 130 -13.84 13.53 -0.90
N ASP A 131 -15.03 12.94 -1.19
CA ASP A 131 -15.40 11.58 -0.78
C ASP A 131 -14.45 10.55 -1.44
N ILE A 132 -14.24 10.64 -2.75
CA ILE A 132 -13.37 9.75 -3.50
C ILE A 132 -11.92 9.84 -2.98
N LEU A 133 -11.42 11.06 -2.73
CA LEU A 133 -10.07 11.24 -2.19
C LEU A 133 -9.93 10.66 -0.78
N MET A 134 -10.97 10.76 0.07
CA MET A 134 -10.97 10.14 1.40
C MET A 134 -10.93 8.62 1.32
N GLU A 135 -11.79 8.03 0.49
CA GLU A 135 -11.84 6.58 0.27
C GLU A 135 -10.48 6.06 -0.22
N THR A 136 -9.91 6.71 -1.25
CA THR A 136 -8.58 6.38 -1.78
C THR A 136 -7.49 6.48 -0.69
N MET A 137 -7.55 7.52 0.15
CA MET A 137 -6.59 7.72 1.24
C MET A 137 -6.70 6.61 2.29
N ASP A 138 -7.92 6.28 2.69
CA ASP A 138 -8.19 5.26 3.71
C ASP A 138 -7.79 3.86 3.20
N GLU A 139 -7.99 3.56 1.91
CA GLU A 139 -7.56 2.29 1.30
C GLU A 139 -6.03 2.14 1.24
N TYR A 140 -5.30 3.20 0.86
CA TYR A 140 -3.83 3.19 0.91
C TYR A 140 -3.32 3.00 2.34
N ALA A 141 -3.89 3.74 3.30
CA ALA A 141 -3.53 3.62 4.69
C ALA A 141 -3.85 2.22 5.25
N ASN A 142 -4.99 1.65 4.87
CA ASN A 142 -5.38 0.31 5.30
C ASN A 142 -4.39 -0.75 4.81
N TYR A 143 -3.95 -0.68 3.55
CA TYR A 143 -2.87 -1.54 3.07
C TYR A 143 -1.60 -1.38 3.90
N GLY A 144 -1.16 -0.15 4.11
CA GLY A 144 0.05 0.12 4.89
C GLY A 144 -0.03 -0.37 6.33
N PHE A 145 -1.19 -0.24 6.99
CA PHE A 145 -1.39 -0.81 8.32
C PHE A 145 -1.27 -2.33 8.34
N HIS A 146 -1.75 -3.03 7.31
CA HIS A 146 -1.56 -4.47 7.20
C HIS A 146 -0.09 -4.84 7.01
N VAL A 147 0.67 -4.07 6.22
CA VAL A 147 2.13 -4.27 6.10
C VAL A 147 2.83 -4.06 7.45
N LEU A 148 2.44 -3.02 8.20
CA LEU A 148 2.99 -2.78 9.54
C LEU A 148 2.61 -3.90 10.52
N LYS A 149 1.37 -4.41 10.45
CA LYS A 149 0.92 -5.55 11.24
C LYS A 149 1.75 -6.80 10.95
N ASP A 150 1.92 -7.15 9.68
CA ASP A 150 2.70 -8.34 9.29
C ASP A 150 4.15 -8.26 9.80
N LYS A 151 4.74 -7.05 9.83
CA LYS A 151 6.07 -6.85 10.41
C LYS A 151 6.10 -7.03 11.92
N LEU A 152 5.09 -6.53 12.64
CA LEU A 152 4.96 -6.70 14.09
C LEU A 152 4.68 -8.16 14.48
N ASP A 153 3.89 -8.88 13.68
CA ASP A 153 3.62 -10.30 13.90
C ASP A 153 4.89 -11.15 13.72
N ASN A 154 5.76 -10.78 12.79
CA ASN A 154 7.03 -11.47 12.55
C ASN A 154 8.12 -11.10 13.59
N ASP A 155 8.18 -9.84 14.01
CA ASP A 155 9.09 -9.34 15.02
C ASP A 155 8.47 -8.18 15.81
N PRO A 156 7.98 -8.43 17.03
CA PRO A 156 7.37 -7.40 17.89
C PRO A 156 8.30 -6.22 18.23
N TYR A 157 9.61 -6.41 18.08
CA TYR A 157 10.62 -5.38 18.37
C TYR A 157 11.05 -4.58 17.14
N THR A 158 10.50 -4.89 15.96
CA THR A 158 10.83 -4.22 14.69
C THR A 158 10.85 -2.69 14.82
N PHE A 159 9.88 -2.11 15.53
CA PHE A 159 9.75 -0.65 15.68
C PHE A 159 10.38 -0.10 16.96
N SER A 160 11.28 -0.83 17.60
CA SER A 160 12.08 -0.32 18.72
C SER A 160 13.23 0.58 18.24
N ASN A 161 13.58 0.52 16.96
CA ASN A 161 14.61 1.36 16.35
C ASN A 161 13.98 2.48 15.51
N ASN A 162 14.52 3.70 15.64
CA ASN A 162 14.08 4.88 14.90
C ASN A 162 14.25 4.77 13.38
N THR A 163 15.14 3.89 12.90
CA THR A 163 15.39 3.68 11.46
C THR A 163 14.43 2.70 10.81
N SER A 164 13.67 1.93 11.60
CA SER A 164 12.81 0.85 11.08
C SER A 164 11.79 1.32 10.04
N PHE A 165 11.26 2.52 10.22
CA PHE A 165 10.34 3.13 9.24
C PHE A 165 11.08 3.53 7.95
N LEU A 166 12.29 4.07 8.06
CA LEU A 166 13.13 4.40 6.90
C LEU A 166 13.48 3.15 6.11
N ASP A 167 13.83 2.06 6.78
CA ASP A 167 14.18 0.78 6.15
C ASP A 167 13.02 0.21 5.31
N ILE A 168 11.77 0.45 5.73
CA ILE A 168 10.59 0.06 4.94
C ILE A 168 10.56 0.83 3.63
N PHE A 169 10.71 2.16 3.66
CA PHE A 169 10.66 2.98 2.46
C PHE A 169 11.84 2.73 1.53
N LEU A 170 13.05 2.53 2.05
CA LEU A 170 14.21 2.19 1.23
C LEU A 170 13.97 0.88 0.44
N LYS A 171 13.44 -0.15 1.08
CA LYS A 171 13.09 -1.41 0.40
C LYS A 171 12.00 -1.26 -0.67
N LEU A 172 11.02 -0.39 -0.45
CA LEU A 172 9.98 -0.12 -1.43
C LEU A 172 10.54 0.60 -2.67
N THR A 173 11.45 1.56 -2.47
CA THR A 173 12.08 2.28 -3.58
C THR A 173 13.08 1.43 -4.36
N GLU A 174 13.77 0.49 -3.72
CA GLU A 174 14.65 -0.48 -4.39
C GLU A 174 13.85 -1.40 -5.32
N SER A 175 12.69 -1.90 -4.87
CA SER A 175 11.82 -2.77 -5.70
C SER A 175 11.26 -2.07 -6.93
N GLU A 176 10.93 -0.79 -6.86
CA GLU A 176 10.47 -0.01 -8.02
C GLU A 176 11.58 0.20 -9.07
N GLN A 177 12.84 0.31 -8.64
CA GLN A 177 13.97 0.45 -9.56
C GLN A 177 14.24 -0.84 -10.33
N ASP A 178 14.13 -1.98 -9.71
CA ASP A 178 14.31 -3.29 -10.35
C ASP A 178 13.21 -3.57 -11.39
N GLU A 179 11.95 -3.19 -11.11
CA GLU A 179 10.86 -3.32 -12.09
C GLU A 179 11.02 -2.37 -13.28
N SER A 180 11.58 -1.18 -13.08
CA SER A 180 11.80 -0.19 -14.15
C SER A 180 12.97 -0.57 -15.07
N LEU A 181 13.86 -1.44 -14.63
CA LEU A 181 15.01 -1.95 -15.38
C LEU A 181 14.72 -3.29 -16.08
N ALA A 182 13.56 -3.90 -15.85
CA ALA A 182 13.14 -5.09 -16.58
C ALA A 182 12.88 -4.72 -18.05
N PRO A 183 13.55 -5.35 -19.05
CA PRO A 183 13.34 -5.03 -20.45
C PRO A 183 11.90 -5.34 -20.81
N ASN A 184 11.24 -4.34 -21.39
CA ASN A 184 9.87 -4.41 -21.91
C ASN A 184 9.79 -5.61 -22.91
N LYS A 185 9.16 -6.70 -22.49
CA LYS A 185 8.85 -7.84 -23.36
C LYS A 185 7.58 -7.52 -24.19
N GLY A 186 7.66 -6.50 -24.97
CA GLY A 186 6.66 -6.14 -25.96
C GLY A 186 7.37 -5.72 -27.23
N ASP A 187 6.97 -6.35 -28.34
CA ASP A 187 7.33 -6.01 -29.72
C ASP A 187 8.69 -6.53 -30.23
N VAL A 188 8.80 -7.86 -30.33
CA VAL A 188 9.53 -8.43 -31.45
C VAL A 188 8.46 -8.85 -32.46
N GLU A 189 8.06 -7.93 -33.34
CA GLU A 189 7.45 -8.28 -34.62
C GLU A 189 8.46 -9.15 -35.37
N SER A 190 8.07 -10.40 -35.57
CA SER A 190 8.73 -11.32 -36.48
C SER A 190 8.59 -10.76 -37.89
N LEU A 191 9.67 -10.22 -38.43
CA LEU A 191 9.84 -10.08 -39.86
C LEU A 191 10.21 -11.47 -40.38
N ASP A 192 9.20 -12.15 -40.92
CA ASP A 192 9.37 -13.33 -41.77
C ASP A 192 9.96 -12.86 -43.10
N ASP A 193 11.26 -13.01 -43.26
CA ASP A 193 11.92 -13.08 -44.57
C ASP A 193 12.15 -14.57 -44.88
N GLU A 194 11.29 -15.10 -45.76
CA GLU A 194 11.56 -16.35 -46.45
C GLU A 194 12.74 -16.15 -47.43
N PRO A 195 13.63 -17.13 -47.57
CA PRO A 195 14.27 -17.42 -48.82
C PRO A 195 13.79 -18.77 -49.39
N GLU A 196 13.42 -18.67 -50.67
CA GLU A 196 13.04 -19.74 -51.57
C GLU A 196 13.99 -20.96 -51.60
N SER A 197 13.33 -22.09 -51.70
CA SER A 197 13.66 -23.38 -52.28
C SER A 197 15.05 -23.64 -52.90
N LEU A 198 15.62 -24.78 -52.59
CA LEU A 198 16.14 -25.74 -53.58
C LEU A 198 16.09 -27.18 -53.02
N ASP A 199 15.48 -28.03 -53.83
CA ASP A 199 15.31 -29.46 -53.69
C ASP A 199 16.61 -30.20 -53.45
N GLU A 200 16.62 -31.25 -52.64
CA GLU A 200 17.16 -32.55 -52.96
C GLU A 200 16.68 -33.67 -52.02
N GLU A 201 16.11 -34.67 -52.64
CA GLU A 201 15.65 -35.93 -52.09
C GLU A 201 16.75 -36.71 -51.36
N ARG A 202 16.37 -37.38 -50.25
CA ARG A 202 16.75 -38.80 -49.99
C ARG A 202 16.10 -39.38 -48.72
N GLU A 203 15.21 -40.28 -49.01
CA GLU A 203 14.91 -41.58 -48.36
C GLU A 203 15.03 -41.73 -46.83
N ALA A 204 13.90 -42.13 -46.26
CA ALA A 204 13.73 -42.83 -44.98
C ALA A 204 14.38 -44.24 -44.97
N PRO A 205 14.57 -44.89 -43.81
CA PRO A 205 13.44 -45.62 -43.22
C PRO A 205 13.36 -45.62 -41.67
N SER A 206 12.16 -45.75 -41.19
CA SER A 206 11.78 -46.32 -39.87
C SER A 206 12.20 -47.82 -39.81
N PRO A 207 12.05 -48.58 -38.70
CA PRO A 207 11.14 -48.45 -37.57
C PRO A 207 11.59 -49.06 -36.21
N THR A 208 10.71 -48.98 -35.22
CA THR A 208 10.46 -49.96 -34.12
C THR A 208 11.33 -49.86 -32.87
N LYS A 209 10.85 -49.84 -31.65
CA LYS A 209 9.95 -50.69 -30.86
C LYS A 209 9.83 -50.22 -29.37
N LYS A 210 8.59 -50.24 -28.95
CA LYS A 210 8.07 -50.85 -27.69
C LYS A 210 8.36 -50.29 -26.31
N ARG A 211 7.23 -49.95 -25.67
CA ARG A 211 6.97 -49.90 -24.22
C ARG A 211 7.24 -51.26 -23.55
N PRO A 212 7.37 -51.29 -22.18
CA PRO A 212 6.20 -51.68 -21.44
C PRO A 212 5.89 -50.86 -20.15
N ARG A 213 4.62 -50.93 -19.76
CA ARG A 213 3.99 -50.61 -18.48
C ARG A 213 4.40 -51.65 -17.43
N ILE A 214 4.41 -51.23 -16.14
CA ILE A 214 3.96 -51.98 -14.92
C ILE A 214 3.98 -50.89 -13.84
N GLY A 215 3.01 -50.49 -13.08
CA GLY A 215 1.90 -51.13 -12.42
C GLY A 215 2.26 -51.75 -11.08
N GLN A 216 2.09 -50.98 -9.96
CA GLN A 216 1.72 -51.62 -8.70
C GLN A 216 1.15 -50.61 -7.69
N LYS A 217 -0.11 -50.86 -7.36
CA LYS A 217 -0.89 -50.46 -6.20
C LYS A 217 -0.27 -51.03 -4.93
N ILE A 218 -0.26 -50.27 -3.83
CA ILE A 218 -0.28 -50.86 -2.47
C ILE A 218 -1.25 -50.04 -1.63
N GLU A 219 -2.24 -50.75 -1.12
CA GLU A 219 -3.29 -50.34 -0.18
C GLU A 219 -2.82 -50.30 1.29
N PRO A 220 -3.65 -49.80 2.21
CA PRO A 220 -3.27 -49.32 3.53
C PRO A 220 -3.28 -50.37 4.62
N ARG A 221 -2.50 -50.14 5.70
CA ARG A 221 -2.59 -50.94 6.93
C ARG A 221 -3.36 -50.22 8.04
N LYS A 222 -4.31 -51.00 8.56
CA LYS A 222 -5.18 -50.71 9.68
C LYS A 222 -4.41 -50.68 11.02
N LYS A 223 -5.07 -49.94 11.98
CA LYS A 223 -5.03 -49.94 13.43
C LYS A 223 -4.67 -51.29 14.08
N ASP A 224 -4.07 -51.18 15.24
CA ASP A 224 -4.46 -51.74 16.53
C ASP A 224 -3.40 -51.37 17.59
N GLU A 225 -3.79 -50.92 18.63
CA GLU A 225 -4.12 -50.83 20.06
C GLU A 225 -3.66 -49.50 20.68
#